data_c048ea9047e40d9cc9c0ac6d00d5fe4d
#
_entry.id   c048ea9047e40d9cc9c0ac6d00d5fe4d
#
_cell.length_a   1.000
_cell.length_b   1.000
_cell.length_c   1.000
_cell.angle_alpha   90.00
_cell.angle_beta   90.00
_cell.angle_gamma   90.00
#
_symmetry.space_group_name_H-M   'P 1'
#
loop_
_entity.id
_entity.type
_entity.pdbx_description
1 polymer ?
#
loop_
_entity_poly.entity_id
_entity_poly.type
_entity_poly.pdbx_seq_one_letter_code
_entity_poly.pdbx_strand_id
1 'polypeptide(L)'
;MRVMVIVKANKNSEAGVLPKEKLLTEMDKFNEELVKAGVRLAAEGLQPTSKGKRVRFSGEKRIVSDGPFTETKELIAGFWLWQVRSMEEAVEWVRRCPNPHEGDSEIEIRQVYEAEDFGPEMPLS
;
A
#
# COMPACT_ATOMS: atom_id res chain seq x y z
N MET A 1 -4.19 -14.41 -8.93
CA MET A 1 -4.29 -12.96 -9.17
C MET A 1 -3.42 -12.19 -8.18
N ARG A 2 -2.97 -11.03 -8.58
CA ARG A 2 -2.22 -10.16 -7.67
C ARG A 2 -3.11 -9.03 -7.19
N VAL A 3 -2.91 -8.65 -5.94
CA VAL A 3 -3.60 -7.49 -5.36
C VAL A 3 -2.58 -6.57 -4.70
N MET A 4 -2.81 -5.27 -4.78
CA MET A 4 -2.09 -4.30 -3.97
C MET A 4 -2.93 -4.01 -2.74
N VAL A 5 -2.30 -4.13 -1.57
CA VAL A 5 -2.93 -3.91 -0.27
C VAL A 5 -2.36 -2.62 0.27
N ILE A 6 -3.19 -1.59 0.34
CA ILE A 6 -2.77 -0.21 0.53
C ILE A 6 -3.08 0.24 1.96
N VAL A 7 -2.02 0.61 2.69
CA VAL A 7 -2.14 1.17 4.03
C VAL A 7 -2.26 2.69 3.90
N LYS A 8 -3.38 3.23 4.38
CA LYS A 8 -3.62 4.68 4.32
C LYS A 8 -2.76 5.41 5.35
N ALA A 9 -2.36 6.62 5.02
CA ALA A 9 -1.63 7.49 5.93
C ALA A 9 -2.57 8.12 6.96
N ASN A 10 -1.99 8.56 8.07
CA ASN A 10 -2.67 9.40 9.05
C ASN A 10 -1.73 10.53 9.49
N LYS A 11 -2.17 11.35 10.43
CA LYS A 11 -1.36 12.48 10.89
C LYS A 11 -0.02 12.03 11.47
N ASN A 12 -0.01 10.91 12.19
CA ASN A 12 1.21 10.40 12.80
C ASN A 12 2.20 9.90 11.76
N SER A 13 1.73 9.12 10.77
CA SER A 13 2.61 8.63 9.71
C SER A 13 3.17 9.78 8.87
N GLU A 14 2.36 10.80 8.59
CA GLU A 14 2.80 11.99 7.86
C GLU A 14 3.77 12.84 8.67
N ALA A 15 3.67 12.81 10.00
CA ALA A 15 4.62 13.50 10.89
C ALA A 15 5.91 12.71 11.10
N GLY A 16 6.02 11.52 10.51
CA GLY A 16 7.21 10.67 10.67
C GLY A 16 7.26 9.92 11.99
N VAL A 17 6.15 9.84 12.72
CA VAL A 17 6.07 9.09 13.98
C VAL A 17 6.07 7.60 13.64
N LEU A 18 7.06 6.88 14.16
CA LEU A 18 7.18 5.45 13.92
C LEU A 18 6.20 4.65 14.78
N PRO A 19 5.76 3.47 14.30
CA PRO A 19 4.91 2.59 15.09
C PRO A 19 5.59 2.14 16.37
N LYS A 20 4.78 1.83 17.39
CA LYS A 20 5.29 1.27 18.64
C LYS A 20 5.84 -0.14 18.42
N GLU A 21 6.78 -0.53 19.28
CA GLU A 21 7.45 -1.82 19.21
C GLU A 21 6.47 -3.00 19.15
N LYS A 22 5.40 -2.95 19.95
CA LYS A 22 4.39 -4.00 19.95
C LYS A 22 3.77 -4.21 18.56
N LEU A 23 3.41 -3.12 17.88
CA LEU A 23 2.84 -3.19 16.54
C LEU A 23 3.87 -3.74 15.55
N LEU A 24 5.12 -3.29 15.63
CA LEU A 24 6.19 -3.79 14.77
C LEU A 24 6.36 -5.31 14.92
N THR A 25 6.33 -5.79 16.16
CA THR A 25 6.47 -7.23 16.45
C THR A 25 5.28 -8.01 15.88
N GLU A 26 4.07 -7.53 16.10
CA GLU A 26 2.86 -8.18 15.57
C GLU A 26 2.83 -8.18 14.04
N MET A 27 3.27 -7.08 13.44
CA MET A 27 3.33 -6.95 11.99
C MET A 27 4.38 -7.88 11.39
N ASP A 28 5.52 -8.04 12.04
CA ASP A 28 6.55 -8.98 11.63
C ASP A 28 6.01 -10.42 11.60
N LYS A 29 5.25 -10.80 12.63
CA LYS A 29 4.61 -12.13 12.69
C LYS A 29 3.62 -12.33 11.56
N PHE A 30 2.80 -11.31 11.30
CA PHE A 30 1.84 -11.35 10.20
C PHE A 30 2.56 -11.51 8.86
N ASN A 31 3.63 -10.74 8.64
CA ASN A 31 4.44 -10.85 7.42
C ASN A 31 5.06 -12.23 7.26
N GLU A 32 5.53 -12.84 8.35
CA GLU A 32 6.06 -14.20 8.30
C GLU A 32 5.00 -15.20 7.84
N GLU A 33 3.77 -15.06 8.31
CA GLU A 33 2.66 -15.92 7.89
C GLU A 33 2.37 -15.76 6.40
N LEU A 34 2.40 -14.53 5.89
CA LEU A 34 2.20 -14.25 4.47
C LEU A 34 3.29 -14.91 3.62
N VAL A 35 4.54 -14.84 4.07
CA VAL A 35 5.67 -15.47 3.37
C VAL A 35 5.52 -16.99 3.37
N LYS A 36 5.22 -17.58 4.51
CA LYS A 36 5.04 -19.03 4.63
C LYS A 36 3.91 -19.55 3.75
N ALA A 37 2.86 -18.75 3.59
CA ALA A 37 1.72 -19.13 2.75
C ALA A 37 1.97 -18.86 1.26
N GLY A 38 3.10 -18.28 0.90
CA GLY A 38 3.42 -17.95 -0.50
C GLY A 38 2.60 -16.78 -1.04
N VAL A 39 2.04 -15.95 -0.16
CA VAL A 39 1.14 -14.85 -0.53
C VAL A 39 1.90 -13.57 -0.80
N ARG A 40 2.92 -13.26 0.01
CA ARG A 40 3.62 -11.98 -0.05
C ARG A 40 4.62 -11.93 -1.21
N LEU A 41 4.42 -10.98 -2.13
CA LEU A 41 5.37 -10.68 -3.20
C LEU A 41 6.25 -9.48 -2.86
N ALA A 42 5.67 -8.46 -2.22
CA ALA A 42 6.40 -7.28 -1.75
C ALA A 42 5.70 -6.68 -0.54
N ALA A 43 6.44 -5.96 0.27
CA ALA A 43 5.93 -5.21 1.42
C ALA A 43 6.87 -4.03 1.67
N GLU A 44 6.33 -2.81 1.58
CA GLU A 44 7.13 -1.60 1.73
C GLU A 44 6.38 -0.53 2.53
N GLY A 45 7.09 0.11 3.47
CA GLY A 45 6.62 1.34 4.10
C GLY A 45 7.10 2.54 3.29
N LEU A 46 6.31 3.60 3.30
CA LEU A 46 6.66 4.84 2.61
C LEU A 46 7.02 5.93 3.60
N GLN A 47 8.04 6.71 3.27
CA GLN A 47 8.39 7.91 4.01
C GLN A 47 7.24 8.93 3.91
N PRO A 48 7.13 9.88 4.87
CA PRO A 48 6.12 10.93 4.78
C PRO A 48 6.21 11.75 3.49
N THR A 49 5.09 12.32 3.07
CA THR A 49 5.05 13.09 1.83
C THR A 49 5.91 14.35 1.86
N SER A 50 6.35 14.80 3.05
CA SER A 50 7.34 15.88 3.18
C SER A 50 8.64 15.57 2.44
N LYS A 51 8.93 14.29 2.19
CA LYS A 51 10.09 13.83 1.43
C LYS A 51 9.75 13.49 -0.02
N GLY A 52 8.50 13.70 -0.41
CA GLY A 52 8.02 13.35 -1.74
C GLY A 52 7.86 14.58 -2.63
N LYS A 53 7.57 14.30 -3.88
CA LYS A 53 7.31 15.30 -4.90
C LYS A 53 6.13 14.85 -5.75
N ARG A 54 5.45 15.83 -6.33
CA ARG A 54 4.44 15.61 -7.36
C ARG A 54 4.88 16.29 -8.64
N VAL A 55 4.66 15.64 -9.77
CA VAL A 55 4.87 16.24 -11.09
C VAL A 55 3.51 16.32 -11.77
N ARG A 56 3.06 17.52 -12.05
CA ARG A 56 1.78 17.76 -12.69
C ARG A 56 1.98 17.96 -14.19
N PHE A 57 1.18 17.26 -14.96
CA PHE A 57 1.16 17.39 -16.42
C PHE A 57 0.07 18.37 -16.82
N SER A 58 0.45 19.45 -17.49
CA SER A 58 -0.47 20.46 -17.97
C SER A 58 -0.07 20.84 -19.39
N GLY A 59 -0.71 20.21 -20.39
CA GLY A 59 -0.28 20.28 -21.77
C GLY A 59 1.14 19.73 -21.90
N GLU A 60 2.05 20.51 -22.46
CA GLU A 60 3.46 20.12 -22.55
C GLU A 60 4.26 20.46 -21.30
N LYS A 61 3.65 21.19 -20.36
CA LYS A 61 4.33 21.58 -19.12
C LYS A 61 4.40 20.45 -18.13
N ARG A 62 5.48 20.43 -17.36
CA ARG A 62 5.70 19.52 -16.26
C ARG A 62 6.01 20.37 -15.04
N ILE A 63 5.07 20.41 -14.09
CA ILE A 63 5.17 21.28 -12.92
C ILE A 63 5.49 20.43 -11.71
N VAL A 64 6.65 20.66 -11.10
CA VAL A 64 7.10 19.92 -9.93
C VAL A 64 6.71 20.67 -8.67
N SER A 65 6.10 19.98 -7.72
CA SER A 65 5.80 20.52 -6.40
C SER A 65 6.37 19.62 -5.32
N ASP A 66 6.82 20.23 -4.23
CA ASP A 66 7.34 19.51 -3.07
C ASP A 66 6.22 19.22 -2.08
N GLY A 67 6.34 18.07 -1.37
CA GLY A 67 5.48 17.82 -0.22
C GLY A 67 5.82 18.75 0.95
N PRO A 68 5.09 18.69 2.05
CA PRO A 68 4.02 17.72 2.32
C PRO A 68 2.71 18.02 1.59
N PHE A 69 1.89 16.98 1.45
CA PHE A 69 0.56 17.10 0.86
C PHE A 69 -0.49 16.93 1.97
N THR A 70 -1.63 17.60 1.83
CA THR A 70 -2.56 17.77 2.95
C THR A 70 -3.74 16.81 3.01
N GLU A 71 -4.00 16.07 1.93
CA GLU A 71 -5.16 15.18 1.84
C GLU A 71 -4.87 13.83 2.49
N THR A 72 -4.68 13.80 3.82
CA THR A 72 -4.22 12.60 4.55
C THR A 72 -5.09 11.36 4.33
N LYS A 73 -6.38 11.54 4.05
CA LYS A 73 -7.29 10.42 3.75
C LYS A 73 -7.00 9.76 2.39
N GLU A 74 -6.31 10.47 1.51
CA GLU A 74 -5.97 9.99 0.17
C GLU A 74 -4.51 9.53 0.07
N LEU A 75 -3.69 9.87 1.05
CA LEU A 75 -2.27 9.52 1.06
C LEU A 75 -2.08 8.09 1.55
N ILE A 76 -1.00 7.47 1.12
CA ILE A 76 -0.67 6.11 1.56
C ILE A 76 0.62 6.10 2.37
N ALA A 77 0.66 5.22 3.37
CA ALA A 77 1.83 5.06 4.25
C ALA A 77 2.65 3.82 3.92
N GLY A 78 2.10 2.92 3.11
CA GLY A 78 2.79 1.70 2.72
C GLY A 78 1.88 0.80 1.92
N PHE A 79 2.44 -0.30 1.47
CA PHE A 79 1.68 -1.26 0.67
C PHE A 79 2.29 -2.65 0.74
N TRP A 80 1.46 -3.65 0.43
CA TRP A 80 1.90 -4.99 0.08
C TRP A 80 1.48 -5.28 -1.35
N LEU A 81 2.21 -6.17 -1.99
CA LEU A 81 1.78 -6.84 -3.20
C LEU A 81 1.64 -8.32 -2.85
N TRP A 82 0.43 -8.87 -3.05
CA TRP A 82 0.13 -10.27 -2.71
C TRP A 82 -0.31 -11.05 -3.93
N GLN A 83 0.07 -12.34 -3.94
CA GLN A 83 -0.48 -13.32 -4.87
C GLN A 83 -1.56 -14.09 -4.10
N VAL A 84 -2.80 -14.00 -4.55
CA VAL A 84 -3.96 -14.64 -3.92
C VAL A 84 -4.81 -15.33 -4.98
N ARG A 85 -5.71 -16.21 -4.52
CA ARG A 85 -6.61 -16.93 -5.42
C ARG A 85 -7.86 -16.15 -5.75
N SER A 86 -8.26 -15.23 -4.85
CA SER A 86 -9.50 -14.47 -4.99
C SER A 86 -9.43 -13.21 -4.14
N MET A 87 -10.34 -12.28 -4.39
CA MET A 87 -10.48 -11.09 -3.55
C MET A 87 -10.92 -11.48 -2.13
N GLU A 88 -11.75 -12.52 -2.02
CA GLU A 88 -12.21 -13.03 -0.73
C GLU A 88 -11.03 -13.53 0.12
N GLU A 89 -10.08 -14.19 -0.49
CA GLU A 89 -8.86 -14.61 0.21
C GLU A 89 -8.07 -13.40 0.70
N ALA A 90 -7.93 -12.37 -0.15
CA ALA A 90 -7.23 -11.15 0.24
C ALA A 90 -7.91 -10.47 1.44
N VAL A 91 -9.23 -10.38 1.43
CA VAL A 91 -10.00 -9.81 2.55
C VAL A 91 -9.76 -10.61 3.83
N GLU A 92 -9.76 -11.94 3.75
CA GLU A 92 -9.53 -12.78 4.93
C GLU A 92 -8.13 -12.58 5.50
N TRP A 93 -7.12 -12.40 4.65
CA TRP A 93 -5.78 -12.06 5.13
C TRP A 93 -5.76 -10.70 5.83
N VAL A 94 -6.41 -9.68 5.25
CA VAL A 94 -6.44 -8.33 5.85
C VAL A 94 -7.18 -8.35 7.20
N ARG A 95 -8.22 -9.17 7.34
CA ARG A 95 -8.92 -9.32 8.64
C ARG A 95 -7.99 -9.79 9.76
N ARG A 96 -6.94 -10.52 9.44
CA ARG A 96 -5.95 -11.01 10.41
C ARG A 96 -4.79 -10.04 10.60
N CYS A 97 -4.71 -8.99 9.78
CA CYS A 97 -3.65 -8.00 9.88
C CYS A 97 -3.81 -7.16 11.15
N PRO A 98 -2.73 -6.92 11.90
CA PRO A 98 -2.79 -5.94 12.98
C PRO A 98 -3.20 -4.57 12.44
N ASN A 99 -3.99 -3.81 13.19
CA ASN A 99 -4.35 -2.46 12.80
C ASN A 99 -3.05 -1.62 12.68
N PRO A 100 -2.74 -1.07 11.49
CA PRO A 100 -1.48 -0.35 11.30
C PRO A 100 -1.40 0.99 12.04
N HIS A 101 -2.51 1.47 12.56
CA HIS A 101 -2.59 2.75 13.25
C HIS A 101 -3.31 2.61 14.59
N GLU A 102 -3.15 3.62 15.45
CA GLU A 102 -3.98 3.76 16.64
C GLU A 102 -5.34 4.30 16.21
N GLY A 103 -6.41 3.76 16.79
CA GLY A 103 -7.78 4.17 16.46
C GLY A 103 -8.28 3.53 15.18
N ASP A 104 -9.37 4.07 14.67
CA ASP A 104 -9.99 3.55 13.46
C ASP A 104 -9.12 3.84 12.24
N SER A 105 -8.98 2.83 11.40
CA SER A 105 -8.22 2.95 10.16
C SER A 105 -8.80 2.00 9.11
N GLU A 106 -8.30 2.11 7.89
CA GLU A 106 -8.72 1.20 6.83
C GLU A 106 -7.54 0.82 5.95
N ILE A 107 -7.67 -0.35 5.36
CA ILE A 107 -6.74 -0.85 4.34
C ILE A 107 -7.57 -1.06 3.08
N GLU A 108 -7.07 -0.56 1.97
CA GLU A 108 -7.71 -0.72 0.66
C GLU A 108 -7.04 -1.85 -0.11
N ILE A 109 -7.84 -2.69 -0.76
CA ILE A 109 -7.34 -3.80 -1.59
C ILE A 109 -7.74 -3.52 -3.03
N ARG A 110 -6.76 -3.51 -3.95
CA ARG A 110 -7.01 -3.29 -5.37
C ARG A 110 -6.38 -4.40 -6.18
N GLN A 111 -7.15 -4.96 -7.12
CA GLN A 111 -6.62 -5.96 -8.03
C GLN A 111 -5.67 -5.30 -9.03
N VAL A 112 -4.53 -5.93 -9.26
CA VAL A 112 -3.53 -5.47 -10.23
C VAL A 112 -3.94 -5.97 -11.61
N TYR A 113 -3.80 -5.13 -12.63
CA TYR A 113 -3.99 -5.56 -14.01
C TYR A 113 -2.96 -6.63 -14.37
N GLU A 114 -3.43 -7.68 -15.05
CA GLU A 114 -2.56 -8.69 -15.63
C GLU A 114 -2.58 -8.56 -17.15
N ALA A 115 -1.66 -9.22 -17.83
CA ALA A 115 -1.55 -9.12 -19.30
C ALA A 115 -2.85 -9.46 -20.01
N GLU A 116 -3.55 -10.51 -19.54
CA GLU A 116 -4.80 -10.97 -20.14
C GLU A 116 -5.94 -9.96 -20.02
N ASP A 117 -5.88 -9.04 -19.06
CA ASP A 117 -6.89 -7.99 -18.88
C ASP A 117 -6.90 -7.00 -20.05
N PHE A 118 -5.78 -6.87 -20.77
CA PHE A 118 -5.63 -5.97 -21.90
C PHE A 118 -5.93 -6.64 -23.24
N GLY A 119 -6.16 -7.96 -23.24
CA GLY A 119 -6.37 -8.76 -24.42
C GLY A 119 -5.06 -9.16 -25.12
N PRO A 120 -5.15 -10.08 -26.10
CA PRO A 120 -3.95 -10.67 -26.70
C PRO A 120 -3.11 -9.71 -27.55
N GLU A 121 -3.66 -8.54 -27.91
CA GLU A 121 -2.97 -7.58 -28.79
C GLU A 121 -2.27 -6.46 -28.02
N MET A 122 -2.35 -6.45 -26.68
CA MET A 122 -1.76 -5.42 -25.84
C MET A 122 -0.60 -5.99 -25.04
N PRO A 123 0.63 -5.93 -25.59
CA PRO A 123 1.77 -6.42 -24.84
C PRO A 123 2.07 -5.49 -23.66
N LEU A 124 2.27 -6.09 -22.49
CA LEU A 124 2.81 -5.38 -21.32
C LEU A 124 4.32 -5.59 -21.34
N SER A 125 5.02 -4.51 -21.50
CA SER A 125 6.47 -4.52 -21.46
C SER A 125 7.00 -4.51 -20.04
#